data_ec0692a517a4f5eee8a1e68cc330b67f
#
_entry.id   ec0692a517a4f5eee8a1e68cc330b67f
#
_cell.length_a   1.000
_cell.length_b   1.000
_cell.length_c   1.000
_cell.angle_alpha   90.00
_cell.angle_beta   90.00
_cell.angle_gamma   90.00
#
_symmetry.space_group_name_H-M   'P 1'
#
loop_
_entity.id
_entity.type
_entity.pdbx_description
1 polymer ?
#
loop_
_entity_poly.entity_id
_entity_poly.type
_entity_poly.pdbx_seq_one_letter_code
_entity_poly.pdbx_strand_id
1 'polypeptide(L)'
;KRDGRQLLAIDAINLFESGLAGLCDTTVGVLCDRETRIRRIMARDGLTRDYAALRVDAQKPDSFYADHCDTILQNAGTRESFARAADQYLTNTVKGAFPMTKQEREALLYQPKHGRDRLSPADEAAMQTYCEAYKAFLDRSKTERECVVSAVELAEQAGFRALQDGMALQPGDKVYSVNRGKSILLAVIGSKSLAEGANIGAAHTDAPRLDFKPNPLYEDAELAYFKTHHYGGIRKYQWVTVPLELHGKVVRADGSEIFVKIGADSADPQFVINDLLPNLGREQG
;
A
#
# COMPACT_ATOMS: atom_id res chain seq x y z
N LYS A 1 -11.29 4.65 -32.63
CA LYS A 1 -12.03 4.62 -33.96
C LYS A 1 -12.48 3.21 -34.35
N ARG A 2 -11.90 2.12 -33.79
CA ARG A 2 -12.30 0.72 -34.14
C ARG A 2 -13.64 0.29 -33.54
N ASP A 3 -14.11 0.94 -32.45
CA ASP A 3 -15.30 0.52 -31.71
C ASP A 3 -16.56 1.34 -31.98
N GLY A 4 -16.59 2.14 -33.04
CA GLY A 4 -17.74 2.98 -33.41
C GLY A 4 -18.04 4.14 -32.45
N ARG A 5 -17.15 4.43 -31.50
CA ARG A 5 -17.29 5.56 -30.57
C ARG A 5 -16.96 6.86 -31.27
N GLN A 6 -17.81 7.87 -31.10
CA GLN A 6 -17.65 9.18 -31.71
C GLN A 6 -16.69 10.10 -30.97
N LEU A 7 -16.48 9.86 -29.65
CA LEU A 7 -15.59 10.65 -28.80
C LEU A 7 -14.77 9.75 -27.91
N LEU A 8 -13.46 10.01 -27.87
CA LEU A 8 -12.52 9.40 -26.93
C LEU A 8 -11.74 10.51 -26.25
N ALA A 9 -11.73 10.54 -24.92
CA ALA A 9 -10.93 11.46 -24.13
C ALA A 9 -9.72 10.75 -23.52
N ILE A 10 -8.56 11.40 -23.57
CA ILE A 10 -7.34 10.98 -22.90
C ILE A 10 -7.05 12.00 -21.80
N ASP A 11 -7.06 11.57 -20.55
CA ASP A 11 -6.60 12.37 -19.40
C ASP A 11 -5.18 11.95 -19.05
N ALA A 12 -4.21 12.81 -19.29
CA ALA A 12 -2.80 12.53 -19.04
C ALA A 12 -2.06 13.79 -18.59
N ILE A 13 -1.31 13.65 -17.50
CA ILE A 13 -0.47 14.73 -16.93
C ILE A 13 0.64 15.12 -17.92
N ASN A 14 1.22 14.14 -18.62
CA ASN A 14 2.34 14.30 -19.56
C ASN A 14 1.88 14.15 -21.01
N LEU A 15 0.73 14.71 -21.37
CA LEU A 15 0.13 14.54 -22.68
C LEU A 15 1.07 14.97 -23.83
N PHE A 16 1.77 16.09 -23.64
CA PHE A 16 2.70 16.64 -24.65
C PHE A 16 4.04 15.90 -24.62
N GLU A 17 4.62 15.66 -23.46
CA GLU A 17 5.91 15.00 -23.29
C GLU A 17 5.90 13.54 -23.77
N SER A 18 4.77 12.85 -23.63
CA SER A 18 4.58 11.49 -24.11
C SER A 18 4.30 11.39 -25.61
N GLY A 19 4.11 12.53 -26.29
CA GLY A 19 3.71 12.57 -27.70
C GLY A 19 2.25 12.18 -27.97
N LEU A 20 1.44 11.90 -26.94
CA LEU A 20 0.03 11.53 -27.08
C LEU A 20 -0.82 12.67 -27.62
N ALA A 21 -0.40 13.93 -27.43
CA ALA A 21 -1.08 15.09 -28.00
C ALA A 21 -1.24 14.99 -29.53
N GLY A 22 -0.24 14.44 -30.22
CA GLY A 22 -0.30 14.23 -31.69
C GLY A 22 -1.34 13.21 -32.15
N LEU A 23 -1.93 12.44 -31.24
CA LEU A 23 -3.02 11.50 -31.52
C LEU A 23 -4.40 12.10 -31.28
N CYS A 24 -4.47 13.30 -30.70
CA CYS A 24 -5.72 13.99 -30.36
C CYS A 24 -6.14 14.92 -31.49
N ASP A 25 -7.44 14.92 -31.83
CA ASP A 25 -8.02 15.87 -32.77
C ASP A 25 -8.11 17.28 -32.15
N THR A 26 -8.15 17.39 -30.82
CA THR A 26 -8.13 18.64 -30.07
C THR A 26 -7.61 18.39 -28.64
N THR A 27 -6.96 19.40 -28.09
CA THR A 27 -6.36 19.37 -26.74
C THR A 27 -6.98 20.46 -25.87
N VAL A 28 -7.24 20.11 -24.59
CA VAL A 28 -7.85 21.01 -23.62
C VAL A 28 -6.97 21.12 -22.38
N GLY A 29 -6.50 22.32 -22.09
CA GLY A 29 -5.83 22.65 -20.83
C GLY A 29 -6.83 23.08 -19.77
N VAL A 30 -6.74 22.52 -18.58
CA VAL A 30 -7.54 22.96 -17.42
C VAL A 30 -6.64 23.72 -16.47
N LEU A 31 -6.84 25.03 -16.37
CA LEU A 31 -6.01 25.90 -15.55
C LEU A 31 -6.77 26.42 -14.32
N CYS A 32 -6.00 26.73 -13.31
CA CYS A 32 -6.47 27.33 -12.07
C CYS A 32 -5.34 28.16 -11.45
N ASP A 33 -5.66 29.29 -10.84
CA ASP A 33 -4.67 30.13 -10.20
C ASP A 33 -3.87 29.38 -9.13
N ARG A 34 -2.62 29.83 -8.93
CA ARG A 34 -1.65 29.17 -8.04
C ARG A 34 -2.17 28.99 -6.62
N GLU A 35 -2.78 30.02 -6.05
CA GLU A 35 -3.27 29.99 -4.66
C GLU A 35 -4.42 29.01 -4.47
N THR A 36 -5.32 28.92 -5.44
CA THR A 36 -6.41 27.96 -5.42
C THR A 36 -5.88 26.51 -5.57
N ARG A 37 -4.84 26.30 -6.41
CA ARG A 37 -4.17 24.99 -6.50
C ARG A 37 -3.55 24.58 -5.16
N ILE A 38 -2.79 25.46 -4.52
CA ILE A 38 -2.17 25.22 -3.20
C ILE A 38 -3.24 24.87 -2.17
N ARG A 39 -4.29 25.69 -2.05
CA ARG A 39 -5.38 25.44 -1.10
C ARG A 39 -6.08 24.09 -1.33
N ARG A 40 -6.33 23.72 -2.59
CA ARG A 40 -6.96 22.44 -2.95
C ARG A 40 -6.06 21.24 -2.63
N ILE A 41 -4.76 21.35 -2.85
CA ILE A 41 -3.78 20.31 -2.50
C ILE A 41 -3.71 20.15 -0.97
N MET A 42 -3.63 21.24 -0.23
CA MET A 42 -3.65 21.20 1.24
C MET A 42 -4.90 20.50 1.76
N ALA A 43 -6.08 20.86 1.24
CA ALA A 43 -7.34 20.28 1.67
C ALA A 43 -7.51 18.79 1.30
N ARG A 44 -6.99 18.38 0.14
CA ARG A 44 -7.09 17.00 -0.35
C ARG A 44 -6.10 16.07 0.32
N ASP A 45 -4.84 16.52 0.46
CA ASP A 45 -3.71 15.65 0.84
C ASP A 45 -3.24 15.90 2.28
N GLY A 46 -3.81 16.87 3.01
CA GLY A 46 -3.42 17.20 4.38
C GLY A 46 -2.01 17.79 4.50
N LEU A 47 -1.49 18.42 3.44
CA LEU A 47 -0.11 18.92 3.38
C LEU A 47 0.01 20.33 3.92
N THR A 48 1.22 20.70 4.38
CA THR A 48 1.56 22.08 4.69
C THR A 48 1.58 22.94 3.43
N ARG A 49 1.37 24.26 3.61
CA ARG A 49 1.37 25.24 2.51
C ARG A 49 2.66 25.19 1.68
N ASP A 50 3.81 25.10 2.35
CA ASP A 50 5.11 25.09 1.69
C ASP A 50 5.28 23.84 0.80
N TYR A 51 4.86 22.69 1.30
CA TYR A 51 4.93 21.44 0.53
C TYR A 51 3.93 21.45 -0.65
N ALA A 52 2.75 22.01 -0.44
CA ALA A 52 1.77 22.18 -1.51
C ALA A 52 2.28 23.18 -2.58
N ALA A 53 2.94 24.25 -2.17
CA ALA A 53 3.56 25.22 -3.08
C ALA A 53 4.65 24.58 -3.94
N LEU A 54 5.56 23.78 -3.34
CA LEU A 54 6.59 23.05 -4.09
C LEU A 54 5.98 22.13 -5.16
N ARG A 55 4.88 21.45 -4.86
CA ARG A 55 4.18 20.61 -5.85
C ARG A 55 3.57 21.40 -7.01
N VAL A 56 3.04 22.58 -6.71
CA VAL A 56 2.48 23.48 -7.75
C VAL A 56 3.60 24.03 -8.63
N ASP A 57 4.70 24.48 -8.01
CA ASP A 57 5.83 25.10 -8.71
C ASP A 57 6.67 24.09 -9.53
N ALA A 58 6.55 22.79 -9.22
CA ALA A 58 7.14 21.71 -10.03
C ALA A 58 6.39 21.42 -11.34
N GLN A 59 5.18 21.97 -11.52
CA GLN A 59 4.42 21.82 -12.75
C GLN A 59 4.87 22.82 -13.82
N LYS A 60 4.54 22.52 -15.07
CA LYS A 60 4.74 23.47 -16.17
C LYS A 60 3.96 24.75 -15.88
N PRO A 61 4.47 25.92 -16.30
CA PRO A 61 3.76 27.20 -16.12
C PRO A 61 2.48 27.22 -16.97
N ASP A 62 1.52 28.03 -16.56
CA ASP A 62 0.23 28.17 -17.25
C ASP A 62 0.40 28.60 -18.70
N SER A 63 1.45 29.41 -19.01
CA SER A 63 1.82 29.80 -20.37
C SER A 63 2.13 28.59 -21.27
N PHE A 64 2.78 27.56 -20.73
CA PHE A 64 3.05 26.33 -21.50
C PHE A 64 1.75 25.73 -22.03
N TYR A 65 0.75 25.57 -21.19
CA TYR A 65 -0.53 25.02 -21.62
C TYR A 65 -1.33 25.97 -22.53
N ALA A 66 -1.24 27.27 -22.28
CA ALA A 66 -1.86 28.29 -23.14
C ALA A 66 -1.31 28.28 -24.58
N ASP A 67 0.00 27.97 -24.70
CA ASP A 67 0.68 27.95 -26.01
C ASP A 67 0.50 26.61 -26.75
N HIS A 68 0.23 25.50 -26.03
CA HIS A 68 0.20 24.17 -26.62
C HIS A 68 -1.20 23.53 -26.70
N CYS A 69 -2.17 24.02 -25.90
CA CYS A 69 -3.54 23.50 -25.97
C CYS A 69 -4.41 24.33 -26.89
N ASP A 70 -5.29 23.65 -27.64
CA ASP A 70 -6.25 24.33 -28.55
C ASP A 70 -7.31 25.12 -27.77
N THR A 71 -7.60 24.73 -26.54
CA THR A 71 -8.56 25.40 -25.66
C THR A 71 -8.13 25.36 -24.21
N ILE A 72 -8.41 26.44 -23.49
CA ILE A 72 -8.18 26.53 -22.05
C ILE A 72 -9.51 26.67 -21.31
N LEU A 73 -9.74 25.81 -20.33
CA LEU A 73 -10.85 25.89 -19.40
C LEU A 73 -10.35 26.36 -18.03
N GLN A 74 -10.96 27.40 -17.49
CA GLN A 74 -10.61 27.94 -16.16
C GLN A 74 -11.39 27.20 -15.07
N ASN A 75 -10.66 26.61 -14.11
CA ASN A 75 -11.23 25.90 -12.97
C ASN A 75 -11.01 26.68 -11.65
N ALA A 76 -11.28 27.99 -11.67
CA ALA A 76 -11.12 28.85 -10.50
C ALA A 76 -12.39 29.00 -9.65
N GLY A 77 -13.54 28.56 -10.16
CA GLY A 77 -14.84 28.67 -9.52
C GLY A 77 -15.31 27.43 -8.78
N THR A 78 -16.65 27.31 -8.66
CA THR A 78 -17.30 26.14 -8.08
C THR A 78 -17.28 24.95 -9.06
N ARG A 79 -17.54 23.76 -8.53
CA ARG A 79 -17.65 22.53 -9.34
C ARG A 79 -18.74 22.66 -10.41
N GLU A 80 -19.85 23.30 -10.05
CA GLU A 80 -20.98 23.49 -10.94
C GLU A 80 -20.67 24.49 -12.07
N SER A 81 -19.89 25.54 -11.77
CA SER A 81 -19.47 26.53 -12.79
C SER A 81 -18.51 25.90 -13.79
N PHE A 82 -17.57 25.08 -13.30
CA PHE A 82 -16.65 24.36 -14.16
C PHE A 82 -17.35 23.30 -15.01
N ALA A 83 -18.29 22.55 -14.43
CA ALA A 83 -19.09 21.56 -15.16
C ALA A 83 -19.86 22.20 -16.33
N ARG A 84 -20.48 23.40 -16.09
CA ARG A 84 -21.15 24.14 -17.17
C ARG A 84 -20.21 24.57 -18.28
N ALA A 85 -19.02 25.08 -17.93
CA ALA A 85 -18.03 25.46 -18.94
C ALA A 85 -17.54 24.28 -19.77
N ALA A 86 -17.33 23.13 -19.14
CA ALA A 86 -16.96 21.89 -19.82
C ALA A 86 -18.09 21.37 -20.72
N ASP A 87 -19.33 21.37 -20.25
CA ASP A 87 -20.51 20.98 -21.05
C ASP A 87 -20.69 21.91 -22.26
N GLN A 88 -20.50 23.23 -22.10
CA GLN A 88 -20.57 24.18 -23.19
C GLN A 88 -19.45 23.96 -24.22
N TYR A 89 -18.22 23.69 -23.75
CA TYR A 89 -17.11 23.36 -24.62
C TYR A 89 -17.41 22.10 -25.46
N LEU A 90 -17.84 21.03 -24.81
CA LEU A 90 -18.19 19.77 -25.47
C LEU A 90 -19.31 19.96 -26.51
N THR A 91 -20.34 20.72 -26.16
CA THR A 91 -21.46 21.03 -27.05
C THR A 91 -21.01 21.80 -28.29
N ASN A 92 -20.06 22.75 -28.12
CA ASN A 92 -19.56 23.59 -29.20
C ASN A 92 -18.54 22.85 -30.09
N THR A 93 -17.72 21.99 -29.51
CA THR A 93 -16.60 21.32 -30.20
C THR A 93 -17.09 20.08 -30.94
N VAL A 94 -18.05 19.36 -30.39
CA VAL A 94 -18.65 18.17 -30.98
C VAL A 94 -19.95 18.55 -31.67
N LYS A 95 -19.88 19.37 -32.71
CA LYS A 95 -21.05 19.72 -33.54
C LYS A 95 -21.73 18.47 -34.06
N GLY A 96 -22.92 18.18 -33.58
CA GLY A 96 -23.71 16.99 -33.91
C GLY A 96 -23.65 15.88 -32.85
N ALA A 97 -22.95 16.06 -31.73
CA ALA A 97 -23.10 15.17 -30.60
C ALA A 97 -24.52 15.34 -30.07
N PHE A 98 -25.31 14.29 -30.19
CA PHE A 98 -26.61 14.19 -29.53
C PHE A 98 -26.42 14.54 -28.04
N PRO A 99 -27.34 15.31 -27.43
CA PRO A 99 -27.33 15.51 -26.01
C PRO A 99 -27.38 14.11 -25.38
N MET A 100 -26.25 13.68 -24.82
CA MET A 100 -26.19 12.40 -24.12
C MET A 100 -27.25 12.39 -23.02
N THR A 101 -28.10 11.42 -23.03
CA THR A 101 -29.01 11.18 -21.91
C THR A 101 -28.23 10.92 -20.65
N LYS A 102 -28.83 11.16 -19.49
CA LYS A 102 -28.22 10.86 -18.20
C LYS A 102 -27.70 9.41 -18.13
N GLN A 103 -28.45 8.48 -18.70
CA GLN A 103 -28.10 7.06 -18.74
C GLN A 103 -26.88 6.78 -19.63
N GLU A 104 -26.78 7.42 -20.80
CA GLU A 104 -25.60 7.28 -21.66
C GLU A 104 -24.35 7.88 -21.01
N ARG A 105 -24.49 9.01 -20.32
CA ARG A 105 -23.40 9.63 -19.54
C ARG A 105 -22.96 8.74 -18.39
N GLU A 106 -23.88 8.17 -17.63
CA GLU A 106 -23.58 7.24 -16.54
C GLU A 106 -22.92 5.96 -17.04
N ALA A 107 -23.31 5.47 -18.22
CA ALA A 107 -22.68 4.30 -18.85
C ALA A 107 -21.24 4.54 -19.32
N LEU A 108 -20.88 5.80 -19.64
CA LEU A 108 -19.52 6.18 -20.01
C LEU A 108 -18.61 6.46 -18.82
N LEU A 109 -19.19 6.76 -17.66
CA LEU A 109 -18.41 6.99 -16.45
C LEU A 109 -17.92 5.65 -15.87
N TYR A 110 -16.66 5.63 -15.46
CA TYR A 110 -16.16 4.51 -14.68
C TYR A 110 -16.98 4.40 -13.38
N GLN A 111 -17.72 3.30 -13.27
CA GLN A 111 -18.45 2.94 -12.03
C GLN A 111 -17.54 2.04 -11.20
N PRO A 112 -16.89 2.57 -10.14
CA PRO A 112 -16.08 1.73 -9.28
C PRO A 112 -16.97 0.71 -8.58
N LYS A 113 -16.80 -0.55 -8.94
CA LYS A 113 -17.43 -1.66 -8.22
C LYS A 113 -16.46 -2.17 -7.17
N HIS A 114 -16.93 -2.36 -5.97
CA HIS A 114 -16.17 -3.05 -4.94
C HIS A 114 -15.72 -4.41 -5.47
N GLY A 115 -14.47 -4.80 -5.17
CA GLY A 115 -13.97 -6.12 -5.58
C GLY A 115 -14.91 -7.26 -5.14
N ARG A 116 -15.43 -7.15 -3.93
CA ARG A 116 -16.38 -8.11 -3.36
C ARG A 116 -17.68 -8.24 -4.17
N ASP A 117 -18.19 -7.15 -4.74
CA ASP A 117 -19.44 -7.16 -5.55
C ASP A 117 -19.28 -7.92 -6.88
N ARG A 118 -18.06 -8.33 -7.22
CA ARG A 118 -17.72 -9.09 -8.42
C ARG A 118 -17.47 -10.57 -8.15
N LEU A 119 -17.45 -10.97 -6.88
CA LEU A 119 -17.19 -12.35 -6.50
C LEU A 119 -18.42 -13.20 -6.74
N SER A 120 -18.21 -14.40 -7.27
CA SER A 120 -19.20 -15.44 -7.21
C SER A 120 -19.30 -16.00 -5.77
N PRO A 121 -20.39 -16.67 -5.39
CA PRO A 121 -20.47 -17.33 -4.07
C PRO A 121 -19.31 -18.34 -3.83
N ALA A 122 -18.82 -18.99 -4.87
CA ALA A 122 -17.68 -19.89 -4.79
C ALA A 122 -16.37 -19.14 -4.52
N ASP A 123 -16.15 -17.99 -5.20
CA ASP A 123 -14.98 -17.16 -4.97
C ASP A 123 -15.02 -16.51 -3.57
N GLU A 124 -16.19 -16.12 -3.08
CA GLU A 124 -16.35 -15.59 -1.71
C GLU A 124 -16.00 -16.64 -0.67
N ALA A 125 -16.43 -17.90 -0.84
CA ALA A 125 -16.08 -19.00 0.04
C ALA A 125 -14.56 -19.30 -0.02
N ALA A 126 -13.96 -19.31 -1.21
CA ALA A 126 -12.53 -19.49 -1.39
C ALA A 126 -11.72 -18.35 -0.74
N MET A 127 -12.15 -17.12 -0.91
CA MET A 127 -11.57 -15.94 -0.26
C MET A 127 -11.62 -16.09 1.26
N GLN A 128 -12.76 -16.49 1.83
CA GLN A 128 -12.89 -16.67 3.26
C GLN A 128 -11.93 -17.74 3.79
N THR A 129 -11.85 -18.89 3.09
CA THR A 129 -10.90 -19.97 3.44
C THR A 129 -9.45 -19.48 3.41
N TYR A 130 -9.09 -18.71 2.40
CA TYR A 130 -7.75 -18.11 2.30
C TYR A 130 -7.48 -17.14 3.45
N CYS A 131 -8.46 -16.29 3.80
CA CYS A 131 -8.32 -15.33 4.89
C CYS A 131 -8.14 -16.02 6.25
N GLU A 132 -8.85 -17.12 6.52
CA GLU A 132 -8.69 -17.88 7.77
C GLU A 132 -7.31 -18.53 7.84
N ALA A 133 -6.82 -19.10 6.75
CA ALA A 133 -5.46 -19.64 6.68
C ALA A 133 -4.39 -18.55 6.88
N TYR A 134 -4.61 -17.38 6.29
CA TYR A 134 -3.71 -16.24 6.46
C TYR A 134 -3.70 -15.69 7.89
N LYS A 135 -4.86 -15.61 8.55
CA LYS A 135 -4.96 -15.25 9.98
C LYS A 135 -4.16 -16.21 10.84
N ALA A 136 -4.34 -17.51 10.63
CA ALA A 136 -3.59 -18.55 11.36
C ALA A 136 -2.07 -18.46 11.10
N PHE A 137 -1.64 -18.07 9.90
CA PHE A 137 -0.24 -17.78 9.61
C PHE A 137 0.26 -16.56 10.42
N LEU A 138 -0.48 -15.46 10.46
CA LEU A 138 -0.12 -14.25 11.20
C LEU A 138 -0.07 -14.51 12.72
N ASP A 139 -0.98 -15.31 13.25
CA ASP A 139 -1.01 -15.67 14.67
C ASP A 139 0.24 -16.44 15.12
N ARG A 140 0.82 -17.25 14.23
CA ARG A 140 2.06 -17.99 14.49
C ARG A 140 3.34 -17.23 14.18
N SER A 141 3.24 -16.14 13.42
CA SER A 141 4.37 -15.45 12.78
C SER A 141 4.51 -14.01 13.29
N LYS A 142 4.75 -13.86 14.58
CA LYS A 142 4.84 -12.53 15.24
C LYS A 142 6.17 -11.82 14.96
N THR A 143 7.22 -12.57 14.64
CA THR A 143 8.56 -12.06 14.33
C THR A 143 9.03 -12.53 12.96
N GLU A 144 10.05 -11.89 12.40
CA GLU A 144 10.67 -12.29 11.12
C GLU A 144 11.13 -13.76 11.16
N ARG A 145 11.61 -14.22 12.31
CA ARG A 145 12.10 -15.60 12.49
C ARG A 145 10.96 -16.60 12.46
N GLU A 146 9.89 -16.31 13.17
CA GLU A 146 8.69 -17.16 13.19
C GLU A 146 8.02 -17.16 11.82
N CYS A 147 8.00 -16.02 11.12
CA CYS A 147 7.51 -15.92 9.76
C CYS A 147 8.29 -16.85 8.81
N VAL A 148 9.62 -16.87 8.92
CA VAL A 148 10.45 -17.78 8.10
C VAL A 148 10.20 -19.24 8.44
N VAL A 149 10.05 -19.59 9.72
CA VAL A 149 9.72 -20.97 10.12
C VAL A 149 8.38 -21.40 9.54
N SER A 150 7.34 -20.58 9.72
CA SER A 150 6.01 -20.87 9.17
C SER A 150 6.01 -20.94 7.64
N ALA A 151 6.81 -20.09 6.99
CA ALA A 151 6.95 -20.10 5.54
C ALA A 151 7.65 -21.36 5.01
N VAL A 152 8.68 -21.86 5.73
CA VAL A 152 9.33 -23.13 5.41
C VAL A 152 8.35 -24.29 5.52
N GLU A 153 7.59 -24.37 6.62
CA GLU A 153 6.58 -25.42 6.81
C GLU A 153 5.56 -25.44 5.66
N LEU A 154 5.05 -24.27 5.27
CA LEU A 154 4.12 -24.16 4.15
C LEU A 154 4.77 -24.53 2.80
N ALA A 155 6.03 -24.13 2.61
CA ALA A 155 6.78 -24.45 1.40
C ALA A 155 7.01 -25.98 1.27
N GLU A 156 7.41 -26.64 2.35
CA GLU A 156 7.61 -28.08 2.36
C GLU A 156 6.31 -28.84 2.11
N GLN A 157 5.20 -28.41 2.70
CA GLN A 157 3.86 -28.95 2.40
C GLN A 157 3.47 -28.77 0.92
N ALA A 158 3.94 -27.67 0.29
CA ALA A 158 3.73 -27.41 -1.13
C ALA A 158 4.76 -28.09 -2.06
N GLY A 159 5.65 -28.93 -1.50
CA GLY A 159 6.64 -29.72 -2.24
C GLY A 159 7.94 -28.97 -2.55
N PHE A 160 8.23 -27.87 -1.85
CA PHE A 160 9.55 -27.23 -1.91
C PHE A 160 10.55 -28.02 -1.06
N ARG A 161 11.81 -27.98 -1.46
CA ARG A 161 12.95 -28.58 -0.74
C ARG A 161 14.05 -27.57 -0.53
N ALA A 162 14.82 -27.72 0.53
CA ALA A 162 15.96 -26.85 0.79
C ALA A 162 16.98 -26.93 -0.35
N LEU A 163 17.37 -25.77 -0.87
CA LEU A 163 18.43 -25.67 -1.86
C LEU A 163 19.78 -25.98 -1.22
N GLN A 164 20.55 -26.87 -1.84
CA GLN A 164 21.90 -27.25 -1.42
C GLN A 164 22.92 -26.91 -2.51
N ASP A 165 24.12 -26.61 -2.11
CA ASP A 165 25.21 -26.32 -3.04
C ASP A 165 25.47 -27.54 -3.96
N GLY A 166 25.62 -27.26 -5.25
CA GLY A 166 25.84 -28.29 -6.26
C GLY A 166 24.59 -29.08 -6.67
N MET A 167 23.40 -28.75 -6.15
CA MET A 167 22.15 -29.40 -6.56
C MET A 167 21.84 -29.11 -8.03
N ALA A 168 21.69 -30.16 -8.83
CA ALA A 168 21.20 -30.04 -10.21
C ALA A 168 19.70 -29.79 -10.19
N LEU A 169 19.26 -28.67 -10.80
CA LEU A 169 17.87 -28.25 -10.85
C LEU A 169 17.31 -28.47 -12.26
N GLN A 170 16.04 -28.85 -12.32
CA GLN A 170 15.29 -29.10 -13.55
C GLN A 170 14.07 -28.14 -13.59
N PRO A 171 13.54 -27.81 -14.77
CA PRO A 171 12.29 -27.06 -14.89
C PRO A 171 11.16 -27.73 -14.10
N GLY A 172 10.47 -26.95 -13.26
CA GLY A 172 9.43 -27.41 -12.37
C GLY A 172 9.90 -27.72 -10.95
N ASP A 173 11.21 -27.81 -10.69
CA ASP A 173 11.73 -27.98 -9.33
C ASP A 173 11.35 -26.79 -8.44
N LYS A 174 10.96 -27.12 -7.21
CA LYS A 174 10.60 -26.16 -6.17
C LYS A 174 11.66 -26.18 -5.08
N VAL A 175 12.34 -25.07 -4.89
CA VAL A 175 13.42 -24.97 -3.90
C VAL A 175 13.27 -23.74 -3.03
N TYR A 176 13.80 -23.81 -1.80
CA TYR A 176 13.91 -22.65 -0.93
C TYR A 176 15.30 -22.52 -0.33
N SER A 177 15.66 -21.30 0.02
CA SER A 177 16.88 -20.98 0.78
C SER A 177 16.54 -20.00 1.89
N VAL A 178 17.08 -20.27 3.10
CA VAL A 178 16.88 -19.44 4.29
C VAL A 178 18.16 -18.67 4.59
N ASN A 179 18.07 -17.35 4.74
CA ASN A 179 19.19 -16.53 5.13
C ASN A 179 19.07 -16.11 6.61
N ARG A 180 19.97 -16.61 7.44
CA ARG A 180 20.12 -16.30 8.88
C ARG A 180 18.83 -16.48 9.70
N GLY A 181 17.87 -17.26 9.23
CA GLY A 181 16.55 -17.43 9.84
C GLY A 181 15.69 -16.18 9.87
N LYS A 182 15.95 -15.18 9.00
CA LYS A 182 15.22 -13.91 8.96
C LYS A 182 14.65 -13.57 7.59
N SER A 183 15.09 -14.24 6.55
CA SER A 183 14.52 -14.13 5.22
C SER A 183 14.53 -15.49 4.52
N ILE A 184 13.61 -15.67 3.60
CA ILE A 184 13.47 -16.87 2.79
C ILE A 184 13.33 -16.47 1.33
N LEU A 185 13.97 -17.24 0.45
CA LEU A 185 13.77 -17.21 -0.99
C LEU A 185 13.11 -18.52 -1.39
N LEU A 186 12.03 -18.45 -2.12
CA LEU A 186 11.33 -19.59 -2.74
C LEU A 186 11.47 -19.45 -4.25
N ALA A 187 11.80 -20.53 -4.94
CA ALA A 187 11.93 -20.52 -6.38
C ALA A 187 11.26 -21.75 -7.01
N VAL A 188 10.53 -21.52 -8.08
CA VAL A 188 10.09 -22.55 -9.01
C VAL A 188 10.92 -22.38 -10.26
N ILE A 189 11.66 -23.42 -10.63
CA ILE A 189 12.59 -23.37 -11.76
C ILE A 189 11.80 -23.36 -13.06
N GLY A 190 12.02 -22.33 -13.86
CA GLY A 190 11.38 -22.17 -15.17
C GLY A 190 12.03 -23.01 -16.25
N SER A 191 11.38 -23.08 -17.40
CA SER A 191 11.93 -23.74 -18.61
C SER A 191 12.89 -22.87 -19.41
N LYS A 192 12.95 -21.55 -19.12
CA LYS A 192 13.81 -20.59 -19.78
C LYS A 192 15.01 -20.22 -18.92
N SER A 193 16.07 -19.76 -19.57
CA SER A 193 17.24 -19.25 -18.87
C SER A 193 16.91 -18.00 -18.04
N LEU A 194 17.56 -17.82 -16.88
CA LEU A 194 17.47 -16.59 -16.09
C LEU A 194 17.93 -15.34 -16.88
N ALA A 195 18.76 -15.52 -17.91
CA ALA A 195 19.14 -14.42 -18.81
C ALA A 195 17.97 -13.86 -19.62
N GLU A 196 16.89 -14.64 -19.77
CA GLU A 196 15.64 -14.20 -20.40
C GLU A 196 14.67 -13.50 -19.43
N GLY A 197 15.03 -13.44 -18.16
CA GLY A 197 14.26 -12.80 -17.11
C GLY A 197 13.64 -13.77 -16.09
N ALA A 198 13.09 -13.21 -15.03
CA ALA A 198 12.38 -13.92 -13.99
C ALA A 198 11.17 -13.12 -13.50
N ASN A 199 10.13 -13.80 -13.05
CA ASN A 199 9.03 -13.17 -12.32
C ASN A 199 9.37 -13.21 -10.82
N ILE A 200 9.43 -12.03 -10.19
CA ILE A 200 9.81 -11.90 -8.79
C ILE A 200 8.65 -11.27 -8.02
N GLY A 201 8.14 -11.98 -7.01
CA GLY A 201 7.26 -11.44 -5.98
C GLY A 201 8.05 -11.24 -4.70
N ALA A 202 8.01 -10.05 -4.13
CA ALA A 202 8.70 -9.74 -2.89
C ALA A 202 7.75 -9.16 -1.85
N ALA A 203 7.93 -9.56 -0.59
CA ALA A 203 7.21 -9.04 0.55
C ALA A 203 8.14 -8.99 1.77
N HIS A 204 7.88 -8.06 2.68
CA HIS A 204 8.58 -8.03 3.97
C HIS A 204 8.01 -9.08 4.93
N THR A 205 8.83 -9.56 5.87
CA THR A 205 8.49 -10.57 6.87
C THR A 205 8.35 -9.99 8.28
N ASP A 206 8.71 -8.73 8.46
CA ASP A 206 8.58 -8.00 9.72
C ASP A 206 7.18 -7.41 9.89
N ALA A 207 6.79 -7.22 11.15
CA ALA A 207 5.52 -6.60 11.53
C ALA A 207 5.77 -5.45 12.51
N PRO A 208 4.87 -4.47 12.63
CA PRO A 208 4.95 -3.45 13.67
C PRO A 208 4.97 -4.10 15.06
N ARG A 209 5.86 -3.60 15.93
CA ARG A 209 6.07 -4.16 17.27
C ARG A 209 6.69 -3.12 18.22
N LEU A 210 6.80 -3.50 19.48
CA LEU A 210 7.61 -2.81 20.46
C LEU A 210 8.90 -3.61 20.70
N ASP A 211 10.06 -3.00 20.44
CA ASP A 211 11.36 -3.59 20.74
C ASP A 211 11.87 -3.12 22.09
N PHE A 212 12.55 -3.99 22.82
CA PHE A 212 13.23 -3.61 24.06
C PHE A 212 14.44 -2.72 23.75
N LYS A 213 14.63 -1.69 24.57
CA LYS A 213 15.88 -0.93 24.61
C LYS A 213 16.97 -1.74 25.32
N PRO A 214 18.26 -1.45 25.07
CA PRO A 214 19.34 -1.99 25.89
C PRO A 214 19.08 -1.69 27.39
N ASN A 215 19.24 -2.70 28.28
CA ASN A 215 18.91 -2.62 29.69
C ASN A 215 17.46 -2.16 29.95
N PRO A 216 16.48 -2.94 29.47
CA PRO A 216 15.10 -2.49 29.43
C PRO A 216 14.39 -2.50 30.79
N LEU A 217 14.73 -3.44 31.67
CA LEU A 217 14.03 -3.66 32.91
C LEU A 217 14.35 -2.54 33.92
N TYR A 218 13.31 -1.97 34.52
CA TYR A 218 13.41 -1.03 35.64
C TYR A 218 12.19 -1.18 36.55
N GLU A 219 12.32 -0.69 37.75
CA GLU A 219 11.26 -0.64 38.76
C GLU A 219 10.88 0.81 39.04
N ASP A 220 9.59 1.06 39.14
CA ASP A 220 9.04 2.33 39.57
C ASP A 220 7.68 2.07 40.23
N ALA A 221 7.37 2.78 41.33
CA ALA A 221 6.14 2.63 42.09
C ALA A 221 5.76 1.16 42.44
N GLU A 222 6.74 0.34 42.79
CA GLU A 222 6.58 -1.10 43.11
C GLU A 222 6.13 -1.96 41.92
N LEU A 223 6.29 -1.46 40.70
CA LEU A 223 5.95 -2.18 39.48
C LEU A 223 7.21 -2.38 38.62
N ALA A 224 7.28 -3.52 37.95
CA ALA A 224 8.34 -3.82 36.99
C ALA A 224 7.93 -3.36 35.60
N TYR A 225 8.79 -2.59 34.97
CA TYR A 225 8.58 -2.03 33.65
C TYR A 225 9.67 -2.40 32.67
N PHE A 226 9.32 -2.43 31.37
CA PHE A 226 10.27 -2.53 30.28
C PHE A 226 10.32 -1.24 29.45
N LYS A 227 11.51 -0.68 29.29
CA LYS A 227 11.75 0.41 28.33
C LYS A 227 11.72 -0.14 26.92
N THR A 228 10.82 0.39 26.10
CA THR A 228 10.64 -0.03 24.72
C THR A 228 10.80 1.14 23.75
N HIS A 229 10.92 0.83 22.47
CA HIS A 229 10.64 1.75 21.38
C HIS A 229 9.76 1.04 20.33
N HIS A 230 8.98 1.79 19.59
CA HIS A 230 8.18 1.23 18.53
C HIS A 230 9.02 1.00 17.27
N TYR A 231 8.74 -0.11 16.59
CA TYR A 231 9.25 -0.44 15.26
C TYR A 231 8.10 -0.42 14.26
N GLY A 232 8.33 0.22 13.09
CA GLY A 232 7.32 0.35 12.06
C GLY A 232 6.29 1.45 12.33
N GLY A 233 5.33 1.59 11.44
CA GLY A 233 4.24 2.56 11.56
C GLY A 233 3.14 2.05 12.47
N ILE A 234 3.05 2.57 13.68
CA ILE A 234 1.97 2.26 14.62
C ILE A 234 1.16 3.50 14.98
N ARG A 235 -0.11 3.30 15.24
CA ARG A 235 -0.97 4.29 15.91
C ARG A 235 -0.97 3.96 17.40
N LYS A 236 -0.19 4.68 18.19
CA LYS A 236 0.09 4.38 19.60
C LYS A 236 -1.19 4.15 20.43
N TYR A 237 -2.23 4.95 20.21
CA TYR A 237 -3.50 4.82 20.93
C TYR A 237 -4.20 3.47 20.75
N GLN A 238 -3.91 2.73 19.67
CA GLN A 238 -4.49 1.39 19.45
C GLN A 238 -3.81 0.29 20.27
N TRP A 239 -2.65 0.56 20.82
CA TRP A 239 -1.82 -0.41 21.54
C TRP A 239 -2.00 -0.34 23.06
N VAL A 240 -2.64 0.72 23.56
CA VAL A 240 -2.87 0.92 24.97
C VAL A 240 -3.88 -0.09 25.49
N THR A 241 -3.64 -0.67 26.66
CA THR A 241 -4.49 -1.69 27.30
C THR A 241 -4.69 -3.00 26.53
N VAL A 242 -4.04 -3.17 25.38
CA VAL A 242 -4.08 -4.44 24.63
C VAL A 242 -3.09 -5.42 25.25
N PRO A 243 -3.48 -6.67 25.53
CA PRO A 243 -2.53 -7.70 25.96
C PRO A 243 -1.46 -7.94 24.90
N LEU A 244 -0.20 -7.95 25.32
CA LEU A 244 0.97 -8.14 24.47
C LEU A 244 1.71 -9.41 24.87
N GLU A 245 2.28 -10.08 23.88
CA GLU A 245 3.16 -11.23 24.03
C GLU A 245 4.61 -10.78 23.86
N LEU A 246 5.52 -11.42 24.57
CA LEU A 246 6.96 -11.25 24.44
C LEU A 246 7.54 -12.39 23.60
N HIS A 247 8.08 -12.04 22.43
CA HIS A 247 8.77 -12.97 21.54
C HIS A 247 10.22 -12.56 21.36
N GLY A 248 11.13 -13.52 21.30
CA GLY A 248 12.53 -13.21 21.09
C GLY A 248 13.42 -14.43 20.96
N LYS A 249 14.69 -14.15 20.65
CA LYS A 249 15.75 -15.12 20.58
C LYS A 249 16.94 -14.60 21.37
N VAL A 250 17.36 -15.35 22.36
CA VAL A 250 18.55 -15.07 23.17
C VAL A 250 19.68 -16.00 22.71
N VAL A 251 20.81 -15.42 22.37
CA VAL A 251 22.03 -16.18 22.07
C VAL A 251 22.96 -16.07 23.28
N ARG A 252 23.30 -17.19 23.91
CA ARG A 252 24.20 -17.25 25.05
C ARG A 252 25.65 -17.13 24.61
N ALA A 253 26.54 -16.91 25.58
CA ALA A 253 27.98 -16.80 25.35
C ALA A 253 28.60 -18.08 24.74
N ASP A 254 28.03 -19.23 25.01
CA ASP A 254 28.44 -20.53 24.46
C ASP A 254 27.88 -20.80 23.03
N GLY A 255 27.12 -19.82 22.46
CA GLY A 255 26.48 -19.94 21.16
C GLY A 255 25.13 -20.66 21.19
N SER A 256 24.69 -21.19 22.35
CA SER A 256 23.37 -21.80 22.44
C SER A 256 22.25 -20.75 22.31
N GLU A 257 21.12 -21.18 21.74
CA GLU A 257 19.99 -20.31 21.46
C GLU A 257 18.78 -20.68 22.29
N ILE A 258 18.12 -19.67 22.84
CA ILE A 258 16.84 -19.81 23.54
C ILE A 258 15.80 -18.99 22.82
N PHE A 259 14.69 -19.63 22.44
CA PHE A 259 13.52 -18.94 21.95
C PHE A 259 12.62 -18.59 23.13
N VAL A 260 12.26 -17.32 23.22
CA VAL A 260 11.38 -16.78 24.26
C VAL A 260 10.02 -16.56 23.62
N LYS A 261 8.98 -17.11 24.26
CA LYS A 261 7.59 -16.85 23.93
C LYS A 261 6.82 -16.82 25.26
N ILE A 262 6.38 -15.65 25.68
CA ILE A 262 5.69 -15.45 26.98
C ILE A 262 4.47 -14.58 26.74
N GLY A 263 3.33 -14.95 27.31
CA GLY A 263 2.06 -14.24 27.16
C GLY A 263 1.11 -14.83 26.12
N ALA A 264 1.57 -15.86 25.39
CA ALA A 264 0.75 -16.57 24.41
C ALA A 264 -0.16 -17.62 25.05
N ASP A 265 0.27 -18.20 26.18
CA ASP A 265 -0.54 -19.14 26.95
C ASP A 265 -1.36 -18.39 28.02
N SER A 266 -2.56 -18.85 28.31
CA SER A 266 -3.43 -18.26 29.35
C SER A 266 -2.83 -18.32 30.76
N ALA A 267 -1.87 -19.20 30.98
CA ALA A 267 -1.12 -19.33 32.25
C ALA A 267 0.08 -18.38 32.33
N ASP A 268 0.49 -17.77 31.23
CA ASP A 268 1.62 -16.86 31.18
C ASP A 268 1.28 -15.48 31.74
N PRO A 269 2.26 -14.75 32.31
CA PRO A 269 2.10 -13.34 32.61
C PRO A 269 1.89 -12.56 31.30
N GLN A 270 0.95 -11.63 31.34
CA GLN A 270 0.65 -10.75 30.20
C GLN A 270 1.33 -9.40 30.37
N PHE A 271 1.73 -8.80 29.25
CA PHE A 271 2.30 -7.47 29.19
C PHE A 271 1.25 -6.49 28.65
N VAL A 272 1.25 -5.28 29.17
CA VAL A 272 0.29 -4.25 28.77
C VAL A 272 0.94 -2.87 28.82
N ILE A 273 0.51 -2.00 27.91
CA ILE A 273 0.81 -0.56 28.00
C ILE A 273 -0.34 0.07 28.77
N ASN A 274 -0.04 0.62 29.94
CA ASN A 274 -1.03 1.31 30.74
C ASN A 274 -1.44 2.62 30.08
N ASP A 275 -2.73 2.94 30.15
CA ASP A 275 -3.28 4.23 29.76
C ASP A 275 -3.42 5.13 30.99
N LEU A 276 -3.34 6.44 30.77
CA LEU A 276 -3.58 7.45 31.77
C LEU A 276 -4.87 8.21 31.47
N LEU A 277 -5.59 8.60 32.51
CA LEU A 277 -6.71 9.53 32.36
C LEU A 277 -6.21 10.84 31.69
N PRO A 278 -7.04 11.48 30.85
CA PRO A 278 -6.63 12.67 30.07
C PRO A 278 -6.05 13.82 30.94
N ASN A 279 -6.51 13.96 32.18
CA ASN A 279 -6.00 14.96 33.12
C ASN A 279 -4.62 14.62 33.70
N LEU A 280 -4.22 13.35 33.69
CA LEU A 280 -2.91 12.87 34.11
C LEU A 280 -1.93 12.71 32.94
N GLY A 281 -2.45 12.56 31.74
CA GLY A 281 -1.69 12.34 30.52
C GLY A 281 -1.34 13.61 29.71
N ARG A 282 -1.55 14.80 30.25
CA ARG A 282 -1.37 16.07 29.52
C ARG A 282 0.03 16.30 28.94
N GLU A 283 1.04 15.68 29.50
CA GLU A 283 2.45 15.84 29.07
C GLU A 283 2.92 14.70 28.14
N GLN A 284 2.04 13.79 27.76
CA GLN A 284 2.36 12.63 26.90
C GLN A 284 2.05 12.85 25.41
N GLY A 285 1.74 14.09 25.01
CA GLY A 285 1.37 14.46 23.65
C GLY A 285 2.53 14.45 22.64
#